data_7203626ceeda1a57bed115d2ed0c564e
#
_entry.id   7203626ceeda1a57bed115d2ed0c564e
#
_cell.length_a   1.000
_cell.length_b   1.000
_cell.length_c   1.000
_cell.angle_alpha   90.00
_cell.angle_beta   90.00
_cell.angle_gamma   90.00
#
_symmetry.space_group_name_H-M   'P 1'
#
loop_
_entity.id
_entity.type
_entity.pdbx_description
1 polymer ?
#
loop_
_entity_poly.entity_id
_entity_poly.type
_entity_poly.pdbx_seq_one_letter_code
_entity_poly.pdbx_strand_id
1 'polypeptide(L)'
;VAERVPLERNLVASVYDPQRIKYGTLLTEDALALIERSRSVLPQDAVVLGAPSRGAAHLWSVGGVHVVYPTRDQTAPGTPGATLPSAWPTLGQKGSQTCTLLNRLGVRYFYSRSDATASGSVTGAAPLRWDSRLTQVPSEGLELVDSEGSASLWRITACD
;
A
#
# COMPACT_ATOMS: atom_id res chain seq x y z
N VAL A 1 -35.04 -10.90 -16.23
CA VAL A 1 -34.05 -9.84 -16.53
C VAL A 1 -34.21 -8.66 -15.60
N ALA A 2 -35.47 -8.24 -15.31
CA ALA A 2 -35.73 -7.14 -14.36
C ALA A 2 -35.36 -7.48 -12.91
N GLU A 3 -35.36 -8.74 -12.52
CA GLU A 3 -35.01 -9.18 -11.15
C GLU A 3 -33.49 -9.28 -10.92
N ARG A 4 -32.70 -9.38 -11.95
CA ARG A 4 -31.26 -9.53 -11.86
C ARG A 4 -30.55 -8.23 -11.50
N VAL A 5 -31.04 -7.10 -11.99
CA VAL A 5 -30.44 -5.78 -11.78
C VAL A 5 -30.49 -5.35 -10.30
N PRO A 6 -31.58 -5.51 -9.55
CA PRO A 6 -31.59 -5.19 -8.11
C PRO A 6 -30.65 -6.06 -7.29
N LEU A 7 -30.50 -7.34 -7.64
CA LEU A 7 -29.57 -8.24 -6.96
C LEU A 7 -28.11 -7.83 -7.18
N GLU A 8 -27.75 -7.52 -8.41
CA GLU A 8 -26.41 -7.04 -8.77
C GLU A 8 -26.09 -5.71 -8.10
N ARG A 9 -27.03 -4.77 -8.06
CA ARG A 9 -26.86 -3.49 -7.36
C ARG A 9 -26.66 -3.69 -5.86
N ASN A 10 -27.40 -4.57 -5.23
CA ASN A 10 -27.26 -4.89 -3.81
C ASN A 10 -25.91 -5.58 -3.53
N LEU A 11 -25.46 -6.45 -4.41
CA LEU A 11 -24.16 -7.11 -4.30
C LEU A 11 -23.01 -6.11 -4.38
N VAL A 12 -23.06 -5.22 -5.37
CA VAL A 12 -22.05 -4.15 -5.54
C VAL A 12 -22.08 -3.22 -4.31
N ALA A 13 -23.25 -2.78 -3.87
CA ALA A 13 -23.37 -1.94 -2.68
C ALA A 13 -22.82 -2.63 -1.43
N SER A 14 -23.03 -3.94 -1.27
CA SER A 14 -22.54 -4.68 -0.12
C SER A 14 -21.01 -4.85 -0.12
N VAL A 15 -20.41 -4.90 -1.29
CA VAL A 15 -18.95 -4.99 -1.43
C VAL A 15 -18.26 -3.67 -1.08
N TYR A 16 -18.88 -2.55 -1.40
CA TYR A 16 -18.31 -1.22 -1.19
C TYR A 16 -18.84 -0.47 0.03
N ASP A 17 -19.81 -1.03 0.75
CA ASP A 17 -20.33 -0.41 1.95
C ASP A 17 -19.38 -0.64 3.15
N PRO A 18 -18.74 0.42 3.68
CA PRO A 18 -17.80 0.29 4.79
C PRO A 18 -18.40 -0.35 6.04
N GLN A 19 -19.69 -0.18 6.27
CA GLN A 19 -20.38 -0.73 7.43
C GLN A 19 -20.62 -2.24 7.33
N ARG A 20 -20.62 -2.78 6.13
CA ARG A 20 -20.80 -4.21 5.87
C ARG A 20 -19.51 -4.99 5.67
N ILE A 21 -18.39 -4.28 5.62
CA ILE A 21 -17.08 -4.89 5.41
C ILE A 21 -16.53 -5.35 6.75
N LYS A 22 -16.46 -6.65 6.93
CA LYS A 22 -16.04 -7.27 8.17
C LYS A 22 -14.56 -7.05 8.50
N TYR A 23 -13.72 -6.83 7.51
CA TYR A 23 -12.26 -6.81 7.66
C TYR A 23 -11.61 -5.51 7.17
N GLY A 24 -12.37 -4.42 7.06
CA GLY A 24 -11.86 -3.15 6.56
C GLY A 24 -11.88 -3.04 5.04
N THR A 25 -11.59 -1.88 4.53
CA THR A 25 -11.55 -1.59 3.10
C THR A 25 -10.11 -1.46 2.61
N LEU A 26 -9.85 -1.85 1.36
CA LEU A 26 -8.59 -1.56 0.70
C LEU A 26 -8.41 -0.05 0.45
N LEU A 27 -9.51 0.68 0.35
CA LEU A 27 -9.54 2.11 0.10
C LEU A 27 -10.59 2.79 0.98
N THR A 28 -10.14 3.63 1.89
CA THR A 28 -10.99 4.51 2.69
C THR A 28 -11.08 5.90 2.05
N GLU A 29 -12.02 6.73 2.51
CA GLU A 29 -12.13 8.11 2.04
C GLU A 29 -10.84 8.91 2.30
N ASP A 30 -10.25 8.75 3.47
CA ASP A 30 -8.99 9.40 3.82
C ASP A 30 -7.83 8.94 2.93
N ALA A 31 -7.72 7.64 2.71
CA ALA A 31 -6.72 7.09 1.80
C ALA A 31 -6.92 7.58 0.37
N LEU A 32 -8.17 7.63 -0.11
CA LEU A 32 -8.49 8.18 -1.43
C LEU A 32 -8.07 9.65 -1.55
N ALA A 33 -8.39 10.47 -0.57
CA ALA A 33 -8.01 11.88 -0.56
C ALA A 33 -6.48 12.07 -0.62
N LEU A 34 -5.74 11.28 0.15
CA LEU A 34 -4.28 11.29 0.11
C LEU A 34 -3.74 10.86 -1.26
N ILE A 35 -4.30 9.80 -1.82
CA ILE A 35 -3.90 9.25 -3.13
C ILE A 35 -4.17 10.25 -4.25
N GLU A 36 -5.33 10.88 -4.26
CA GLU A 36 -5.69 11.87 -5.29
C GLU A 36 -4.74 13.07 -5.32
N ARG A 37 -4.25 13.51 -4.17
CA ARG A 37 -3.29 14.63 -4.12
C ARG A 37 -1.82 14.21 -4.17
N SER A 38 -1.53 12.91 -4.17
CA SER A 38 -0.15 12.39 -4.14
C SER A 38 0.71 12.88 -5.32
N ARG A 39 0.11 13.02 -6.50
CA ARG A 39 0.80 13.55 -7.69
C ARG A 39 1.30 14.98 -7.51
N SER A 40 0.65 15.79 -6.68
CA SER A 40 1.05 17.18 -6.43
C SER A 40 2.13 17.30 -5.35
N VAL A 41 2.28 16.30 -4.47
CA VAL A 41 3.26 16.33 -3.38
C VAL A 41 4.50 15.47 -3.64
N LEU A 42 4.41 14.50 -4.55
CA LEU A 42 5.53 13.65 -4.93
C LEU A 42 6.20 14.11 -6.23
N PRO A 43 7.52 13.88 -6.38
CA PRO A 43 8.18 14.05 -7.67
C PRO A 43 7.53 13.21 -8.75
N GLN A 44 7.61 13.65 -10.01
CA GLN A 44 6.97 12.98 -11.15
C GLN A 44 7.48 11.55 -11.36
N ASP A 45 8.74 11.30 -11.04
CA ASP A 45 9.42 10.01 -11.18
C ASP A 45 9.42 9.17 -9.88
N ALA A 46 8.67 9.60 -8.86
CA ALA A 46 8.61 8.91 -7.59
C ALA A 46 8.10 7.47 -7.75
N VAL A 47 8.76 6.55 -7.07
CA VAL A 47 8.33 5.16 -6.90
C VAL A 47 8.04 4.93 -5.42
N VAL A 48 6.83 4.48 -5.12
CA VAL A 48 6.35 4.32 -3.75
C VAL A 48 6.30 2.84 -3.39
N LEU A 49 6.85 2.51 -2.23
CA LEU A 49 6.71 1.21 -1.60
C LEU A 49 5.45 1.21 -0.71
N GLY A 50 4.68 0.16 -0.79
CA GLY A 50 3.54 -0.03 0.09
C GLY A 50 2.92 -1.40 -0.10
N ALA A 51 2.19 -1.87 0.90
CA ALA A 51 1.53 -3.16 0.85
C ALA A 51 0.25 -3.09 0.01
N PRO A 52 0.09 -3.92 -1.03
CA PRO A 52 -1.17 -4.00 -1.76
C PRO A 52 -2.37 -4.33 -0.88
N SER A 53 -2.18 -5.13 0.16
CA SER A 53 -3.23 -5.44 1.15
C SER A 53 -3.72 -4.22 1.94
N ARG A 54 -2.96 -3.13 1.93
CA ARG A 54 -3.31 -1.83 2.54
C ARG A 54 -3.76 -0.79 1.53
N GLY A 55 -3.98 -1.19 0.29
CA GLY A 55 -4.46 -0.31 -0.76
C GLY A 55 -3.38 0.51 -1.47
N ALA A 56 -2.10 0.23 -1.27
CA ALA A 56 -1.00 0.96 -1.90
C ALA A 56 -1.04 0.91 -3.43
N ALA A 57 -1.58 -0.17 -4.01
CA ALA A 57 -1.74 -0.30 -5.45
C ALA A 57 -2.64 0.81 -6.06
N HIS A 58 -3.52 1.40 -5.27
CA HIS A 58 -4.36 2.51 -5.72
C HIS A 58 -3.59 3.81 -5.98
N LEU A 59 -2.40 3.96 -5.43
CA LEU A 59 -1.49 5.05 -5.85
C LEU A 59 -1.21 5.01 -7.34
N TRP A 60 -1.10 3.82 -7.91
CA TRP A 60 -0.95 3.62 -9.35
C TRP A 60 -2.28 3.76 -10.09
N SER A 61 -3.29 2.99 -9.73
CA SER A 61 -4.54 2.89 -10.50
C SER A 61 -5.40 4.17 -10.42
N VAL A 62 -5.36 4.89 -9.31
CA VAL A 62 -6.12 6.14 -9.09
C VAL A 62 -5.21 7.36 -9.16
N GLY A 63 -4.09 7.34 -8.43
CA GLY A 63 -3.19 8.48 -8.33
C GLY A 63 -2.22 8.64 -9.49
N GLY A 64 -2.00 7.61 -10.30
CA GLY A 64 -1.04 7.63 -11.40
C GLY A 64 0.42 7.70 -10.93
N VAL A 65 0.71 7.31 -9.70
CA VAL A 65 2.04 7.27 -9.11
C VAL A 65 2.62 5.87 -9.26
N HIS A 66 3.87 5.75 -9.66
CA HIS A 66 4.53 4.44 -9.76
C HIS A 66 4.66 3.79 -8.39
N VAL A 67 4.36 2.50 -8.33
CA VAL A 67 4.49 1.69 -7.12
C VAL A 67 5.31 0.43 -7.41
N VAL A 68 5.93 -0.12 -6.36
CA VAL A 68 6.71 -1.36 -6.50
C VAL A 68 5.78 -2.54 -6.80
N TYR A 69 4.60 -2.58 -6.17
CA TYR A 69 3.64 -3.68 -6.29
C TYR A 69 2.28 -3.15 -6.80
N PRO A 70 2.08 -3.07 -8.12
CA PRO A 70 0.83 -2.55 -8.68
C PRO A 70 -0.34 -3.52 -8.58
N THR A 71 -0.07 -4.78 -8.28
CA THR A 71 -1.07 -5.85 -8.12
C THR A 71 -0.86 -6.61 -6.82
N ARG A 72 -1.79 -7.51 -6.50
CA ARG A 72 -1.69 -8.39 -5.33
C ARG A 72 -0.82 -9.61 -5.57
N ASP A 73 -0.35 -9.80 -6.78
CA ASP A 73 0.47 -10.94 -7.14
C ASP A 73 1.89 -10.81 -6.58
N GLN A 74 2.41 -11.92 -6.09
CA GLN A 74 3.78 -11.97 -5.61
C GLN A 74 4.75 -11.85 -6.79
N THR A 75 5.79 -11.04 -6.61
CA THR A 75 6.85 -10.88 -7.61
C THR A 75 7.67 -12.18 -7.75
N ALA A 76 8.30 -12.33 -8.91
CA ALA A 76 9.10 -13.51 -9.22
C ALA A 76 10.22 -13.69 -8.17
N PRO A 77 10.45 -14.92 -7.68
CA PRO A 77 11.55 -15.21 -6.76
C PRO A 77 12.91 -14.79 -7.30
N GLY A 78 13.79 -14.35 -6.40
CA GLY A 78 15.15 -13.93 -6.76
C GLY A 78 15.26 -12.48 -7.26
N THR A 79 14.16 -11.76 -7.38
CA THR A 79 14.17 -10.34 -7.75
C THR A 79 14.25 -9.45 -6.51
N PRO A 80 14.73 -8.19 -6.64
CA PRO A 80 14.72 -7.24 -5.52
C PRO A 80 13.33 -7.03 -4.94
N GLY A 81 12.29 -7.00 -5.78
CA GLY A 81 10.90 -6.87 -5.34
C GLY A 81 10.40 -8.04 -4.50
N ALA A 82 10.87 -9.24 -4.77
CA ALA A 82 10.51 -10.44 -3.98
C ALA A 82 11.22 -10.46 -2.61
N THR A 83 12.42 -9.90 -2.53
CA THR A 83 13.24 -9.91 -1.29
C THR A 83 12.91 -8.74 -0.37
N LEU A 84 12.50 -7.61 -0.92
CA LEU A 84 12.27 -6.36 -0.17
C LEU A 84 11.29 -6.49 1.00
N PRO A 85 10.16 -7.22 0.91
CA PRO A 85 9.23 -7.35 2.04
C PRO A 85 9.89 -7.90 3.31
N SER A 86 10.78 -8.88 3.16
CA SER A 86 11.49 -9.48 4.30
C SER A 86 12.54 -8.53 4.89
N ALA A 87 13.16 -7.69 4.07
CA ALA A 87 14.18 -6.75 4.50
C ALA A 87 13.61 -5.46 5.08
N TRP A 88 12.40 -5.07 4.68
CA TRP A 88 11.80 -3.78 5.03
C TRP A 88 11.81 -3.45 6.54
N PRO A 89 11.42 -4.37 7.44
CA PRO A 89 11.41 -4.09 8.87
C PRO A 89 12.78 -3.76 9.46
N THR A 90 13.86 -4.07 8.75
CA THR A 90 15.24 -3.79 9.19
C THR A 90 15.80 -2.47 8.67
N LEU A 91 14.95 -1.62 8.07
CA LEU A 91 15.36 -0.30 7.60
C LEU A 91 16.09 0.47 8.70
N GLY A 92 17.22 1.07 8.36
CA GLY A 92 18.05 1.83 9.31
C GLY A 92 18.95 0.99 10.21
N GLN A 93 18.79 -0.33 10.24
CA GLN A 93 19.65 -1.21 11.04
C GLN A 93 20.97 -1.48 10.35
N LYS A 94 22.03 -1.59 11.16
CA LYS A 94 23.37 -1.90 10.66
C LYS A 94 23.39 -3.27 9.98
N GLY A 95 23.96 -3.32 8.77
CA GLY A 95 24.05 -4.56 7.99
C GLY A 95 22.76 -4.93 7.24
N SER A 96 21.72 -4.08 7.29
CA SER A 96 20.49 -4.28 6.53
C SER A 96 20.76 -4.17 5.02
N GLN A 97 20.11 -5.03 4.26
CA GLN A 97 20.13 -4.99 2.79
C GLN A 97 19.02 -4.08 2.22
N THR A 98 18.20 -3.48 3.07
CA THR A 98 17.02 -2.72 2.64
C THR A 98 17.39 -1.58 1.70
N CYS A 99 18.36 -0.76 2.04
CA CYS A 99 18.77 0.37 1.19
C CYS A 99 19.31 -0.08 -0.17
N THR A 100 20.06 -1.17 -0.22
CA THR A 100 20.52 -1.74 -1.50
C THR A 100 19.34 -2.14 -2.39
N LEU A 101 18.33 -2.79 -1.83
CA LEU A 101 17.13 -3.19 -2.57
C LEU A 101 16.31 -1.99 -3.01
N LEU A 102 16.10 -1.01 -2.13
CA LEU A 102 15.40 0.23 -2.44
C LEU A 102 16.09 1.01 -3.55
N ASN A 103 17.42 1.10 -3.51
CA ASN A 103 18.21 1.78 -4.54
C ASN A 103 18.07 1.09 -5.90
N ARG A 104 18.11 -0.24 -5.93
CA ARG A 104 17.91 -1.01 -7.16
C ARG A 104 16.54 -0.78 -7.79
N LEU A 105 15.50 -0.61 -6.98
CA LEU A 105 14.14 -0.37 -7.42
C LEU A 105 13.81 1.11 -7.62
N GLY A 106 14.74 2.01 -7.28
CA GLY A 106 14.51 3.45 -7.37
C GLY A 106 13.49 3.98 -6.36
N VAL A 107 13.29 3.29 -5.25
CA VAL A 107 12.30 3.62 -4.24
C VAL A 107 12.84 4.64 -3.25
N ARG A 108 12.09 5.74 -3.04
CA ARG A 108 12.42 6.80 -2.08
C ARG A 108 11.25 7.14 -1.16
N TYR A 109 10.06 6.57 -1.40
CA TYR A 109 8.83 6.88 -0.68
C TYR A 109 8.14 5.61 -0.21
N PHE A 110 7.42 5.73 0.91
CA PHE A 110 6.66 4.65 1.52
C PHE A 110 5.25 5.12 1.86
N TYR A 111 4.27 4.26 1.59
CA TYR A 111 2.86 4.46 1.94
C TYR A 111 2.47 3.51 3.04
N SER A 112 1.76 4.02 4.06
CA SER A 112 1.25 3.23 5.18
C SER A 112 -0.18 3.59 5.55
N ARG A 113 -0.86 2.64 6.18
CA ARG A 113 -2.17 2.84 6.83
C ARG A 113 -2.17 2.21 8.21
N SER A 114 -2.58 2.99 9.21
CA SER A 114 -2.62 2.54 10.62
C SER A 114 -3.97 1.98 11.06
N ASP A 115 -5.05 2.24 10.31
CA ASP A 115 -6.43 1.81 10.65
C ASP A 115 -6.72 0.34 10.36
N ALA A 116 -5.87 -0.30 9.59
CA ALA A 116 -6.15 -1.63 9.11
C ALA A 116 -5.86 -2.67 10.18
N THR A 117 -6.88 -3.01 10.90
CA THR A 117 -6.85 -4.07 11.91
C THR A 117 -6.85 -5.45 11.31
N ALA A 118 -7.28 -5.57 10.08
CA ALA A 118 -7.33 -6.82 9.37
C ALA A 118 -6.55 -6.71 8.08
N SER A 119 -6.22 -7.80 7.59
CA SER A 119 -5.45 -8.06 6.39
C SER A 119 -6.06 -7.57 5.09
N GLY A 120 -6.98 -6.65 5.16
CA GLY A 120 -7.39 -5.84 4.03
C GLY A 120 -8.15 -6.55 2.92
N SER A 121 -8.78 -7.67 3.19
CA SER A 121 -9.64 -8.27 2.17
C SER A 121 -11.08 -7.82 2.31
N VAL A 122 -11.53 -7.06 1.36
CA VAL A 122 -12.91 -6.58 1.24
C VAL A 122 -13.87 -7.71 0.93
N THR A 123 -13.40 -8.79 0.39
CA THR A 123 -14.21 -9.91 -0.12
C THR A 123 -14.19 -11.16 0.75
N GLY A 124 -13.55 -11.07 1.93
CA GLY A 124 -13.33 -12.24 2.76
C GLY A 124 -12.25 -13.20 2.24
N ALA A 125 -11.51 -12.81 1.19
CA ALA A 125 -10.36 -13.56 0.73
C ALA A 125 -9.26 -13.57 1.80
N ALA A 126 -8.45 -14.62 1.81
CA ALA A 126 -7.33 -14.73 2.73
C ALA A 126 -6.36 -13.55 2.58
N PRO A 127 -5.81 -13.05 3.69
CA PRO A 127 -4.81 -12.00 3.64
C PRO A 127 -3.60 -12.41 2.81
N LEU A 128 -2.99 -11.43 2.15
CA LEU A 128 -1.71 -11.64 1.51
C LEU A 128 -0.66 -11.83 2.60
N ARG A 129 0.06 -12.95 2.56
CA ARG A 129 1.11 -13.22 3.54
C ARG A 129 2.43 -12.57 3.17
N TRP A 130 2.71 -12.46 1.88
CA TRP A 130 3.99 -11.97 1.39
C TRP A 130 4.20 -10.47 1.64
N ASP A 131 3.13 -9.67 1.73
CA ASP A 131 3.24 -8.23 1.93
C ASP A 131 3.02 -7.78 3.39
N SER A 132 2.79 -8.71 4.31
CA SER A 132 2.46 -8.39 5.71
C SER A 132 3.55 -7.56 6.40
N ARG A 133 4.81 -7.78 6.09
CA ARG A 133 5.93 -7.02 6.66
C ARG A 133 6.02 -5.59 6.12
N LEU A 134 5.46 -5.33 4.95
CA LEU A 134 5.37 -3.98 4.38
C LEU A 134 4.31 -3.11 5.07
N THR A 135 3.49 -3.68 5.94
CA THR A 135 2.52 -2.93 6.75
C THR A 135 3.16 -2.29 7.99
N GLN A 136 4.37 -2.68 8.32
CA GLN A 136 5.11 -2.14 9.46
C GLN A 136 5.75 -0.80 9.07
N VAL A 137 5.61 0.19 9.96
CA VAL A 137 6.27 1.48 9.81
C VAL A 137 7.54 1.45 10.65
N PRO A 138 8.73 1.49 10.04
CA PRO A 138 9.99 1.57 10.79
C PRO A 138 10.00 2.79 11.73
N SER A 139 10.61 2.64 12.90
CA SER A 139 10.70 3.71 13.90
C SER A 139 11.68 4.83 13.52
N GLU A 140 12.60 4.54 12.60
CA GLU A 140 13.65 5.46 12.17
C GLU A 140 13.80 5.42 10.65
N GLY A 141 14.38 6.47 10.08
CA GLY A 141 14.72 6.52 8.67
C GLY A 141 13.57 6.92 7.74
N LEU A 142 12.50 7.48 8.30
CA LEU A 142 11.36 8.01 7.56
C LEU A 142 11.05 9.45 7.98
N GLU A 143 10.66 10.25 7.02
CA GLU A 143 10.15 11.62 7.23
C GLU A 143 8.76 11.73 6.62
N LEU A 144 7.80 12.24 7.40
CA LEU A 144 6.42 12.40 6.94
C LEU A 144 6.35 13.47 5.84
N VAL A 145 5.79 13.10 4.69
CA VAL A 145 5.54 14.01 3.57
C VAL A 145 4.12 14.54 3.62
N ASP A 146 3.16 13.65 3.81
CA ASP A 146 1.74 13.99 3.81
C ASP A 146 0.96 12.89 4.55
N SER A 147 -0.17 13.28 5.12
CA SER A 147 -1.08 12.34 5.79
C SER A 147 -2.52 12.78 5.68
N GLU A 148 -3.42 11.81 5.74
CA GLU A 148 -4.86 12.03 5.82
C GLU A 148 -5.46 10.91 6.67
N GLY A 149 -5.99 11.24 7.84
CA GLY A 149 -6.49 10.23 8.76
C GLY A 149 -5.42 9.19 9.09
N SER A 150 -5.71 7.93 8.81
CA SER A 150 -4.80 6.80 9.05
C SER A 150 -3.79 6.55 7.92
N ALA A 151 -3.96 7.21 6.78
CA ALA A 151 -3.07 7.05 5.63
C ALA A 151 -1.92 8.05 5.67
N SER A 152 -0.72 7.61 5.34
CA SER A 152 0.49 8.42 5.37
C SER A 152 1.42 8.12 4.21
N LEU A 153 2.07 9.18 3.72
CA LEU A 153 3.19 9.10 2.79
C LEU A 153 4.47 9.56 3.48
N TRP A 154 5.51 8.78 3.34
CA TRP A 154 6.81 9.01 3.95
C TRP A 154 7.91 9.11 2.91
N ARG A 155 8.88 9.99 3.15
CA ARG A 155 10.17 9.94 2.44
C ARG A 155 11.13 9.03 3.22
N ILE A 156 11.81 8.15 2.52
CA ILE A 156 12.81 7.26 3.12
C ILE A 156 14.12 8.01 3.19
N THR A 157 14.57 8.31 4.41
CA THR A 157 15.79 9.07 4.69
C THR A 157 16.98 8.19 5.12
N ALA A 158 16.69 6.96 5.53
CA ALA A 158 17.71 6.03 6.01
C ALA A 158 18.76 5.65 4.97
N CYS A 159 18.46 5.89 3.70
CA CYS A 159 19.34 5.53 2.56
C CYS A 159 20.04 6.73 1.92
N ASP A 160 19.90 7.93 2.49
CA ASP A 160 20.53 9.16 2.00
C ASP A 160 22.06 9.18 2.23
#